data_5c961398111b86805997ebde65ae3d07
#
_entry.id   5c961398111b86805997ebde65ae3d07
#
_cell.length_a   1.000
_cell.length_b   1.000
_cell.length_c   1.000
_cell.angle_alpha   90.00
_cell.angle_beta   90.00
_cell.angle_gamma   90.00
#
_symmetry.space_group_name_H-M   'P 1'
#
loop_
_entity.id
_entity.type
_entity.pdbx_description
1 polymer ?
#
loop_
_entity_poly.entity_id
_entity_poly.type
_entity_poly.pdbx_seq_one_letter_code
_entity_poly.pdbx_strand_id
1 'polypeptide(L)'
;MGTQAAGPLVVGVDSSTQSAKALVVDAATGEVVARGQAPHVVGGGTGAGGPDSGAGSGGAGSGAGKESDPEQWWQALGEALRQCGDAARQAAAVSVGGQQHGLVTLDASGRPVRPALLWNDVRSAPQQRRLLAEFGGPRAWARRVGSVPLPAFTVTKWAWLRETEPAAADATAAVRLPHDYLTERLTGEAVTDRGDASGTGWWSPADEAYDEEILRHVGLDPKALPRVARPGEAAGTVRSGELPLPKGALVAAGTGDNMAAALGLGLRPGRPVLSLGTSGTVYAVSDRRPPGDPTGTVAGFADARGGWLPLACTLNCTLAVDRVAALLGLEREDVEPGGSAVMLPFLDGERTPDLPHASGLLHGLRHDTTRGQVLQAAYDGAVFALLQALDRIVDEELPADVPLLLIGGGARGRAWRDTVRRLSGRPVVVPEARELVALGAAAQAAGLLLGEDPAAVARRWGTARGAEYPAVPCDTAARERLAETLAAGEGLLGMYGTGDGPAAGA
;
A
#
# COMPACT_ATOMS: atom_id res chain seq x y z
N MET A 1 -12.43 17.78 -36.85
CA MET A 1 -12.26 17.07 -35.61
C MET A 1 -13.66 16.98 -35.01
N GLY A 2 -14.30 15.79 -35.08
CA GLY A 2 -15.61 15.59 -34.48
C GLY A 2 -15.48 15.64 -32.98
N THR A 3 -16.27 16.45 -32.30
CA THR A 3 -16.44 16.41 -30.84
C THR A 3 -16.98 15.03 -30.49
N GLN A 4 -16.11 14.18 -29.93
CA GLN A 4 -16.54 12.94 -29.36
C GLN A 4 -17.57 13.29 -28.26
N ALA A 5 -18.75 12.69 -28.29
CA ALA A 5 -19.76 12.94 -27.26
C ALA A 5 -19.14 12.60 -25.88
N ALA A 6 -19.28 13.52 -24.94
CA ALA A 6 -18.80 13.30 -23.58
C ALA A 6 -19.45 12.01 -23.03
N GLY A 7 -18.64 11.11 -22.48
CA GLY A 7 -19.11 9.87 -21.86
C GLY A 7 -19.78 10.14 -20.52
N PRO A 8 -20.39 9.12 -19.90
CA PRO A 8 -20.90 9.25 -18.53
C PRO A 8 -19.74 9.53 -17.57
N LEU A 9 -19.99 10.37 -16.56
CA LEU A 9 -19.00 10.69 -15.53
C LEU A 9 -19.00 9.65 -14.43
N VAL A 10 -17.81 9.33 -13.94
CA VAL A 10 -17.62 8.45 -12.78
C VAL A 10 -16.69 9.11 -11.76
N VAL A 11 -16.84 8.73 -10.50
CA VAL A 11 -15.98 9.22 -9.41
C VAL A 11 -15.08 8.10 -8.93
N GLY A 12 -13.79 8.37 -8.87
CA GLY A 12 -12.80 7.55 -8.16
C GLY A 12 -12.27 8.29 -6.93
N VAL A 13 -12.24 7.60 -5.81
CA VAL A 13 -11.78 8.13 -4.52
C VAL A 13 -10.53 7.40 -4.09
N ASP A 14 -9.55 8.15 -3.56
CA ASP A 14 -8.40 7.66 -2.80
C ASP A 14 -8.55 8.16 -1.36
N SER A 15 -8.88 7.27 -0.44
CA SER A 15 -8.90 7.54 1.00
C SER A 15 -7.63 7.01 1.65
N SER A 16 -6.56 7.79 1.54
CA SER A 16 -5.25 7.46 2.11
C SER A 16 -5.16 7.79 3.60
N THR A 17 -3.99 7.60 4.21
CA THR A 17 -3.80 7.87 5.65
C THR A 17 -3.96 9.35 6.01
N GLN A 18 -3.60 10.27 5.10
CA GLN A 18 -3.53 11.72 5.40
C GLN A 18 -4.63 12.55 4.76
N SER A 19 -5.29 12.06 3.72
CA SER A 19 -6.27 12.82 2.96
C SER A 19 -7.21 11.93 2.17
N ALA A 20 -8.39 12.46 1.83
CA ALA A 20 -9.24 11.93 0.79
C ALA A 20 -9.06 12.76 -0.49
N LYS A 21 -8.92 12.07 -1.62
CA LYS A 21 -8.86 12.67 -2.96
C LYS A 21 -10.01 12.11 -3.78
N ALA A 22 -10.65 12.97 -4.56
CA ALA A 22 -11.72 12.58 -5.47
C ALA A 22 -11.39 13.07 -6.89
N LEU A 23 -11.54 12.18 -7.86
CA LEU A 23 -11.43 12.50 -9.27
C LEU A 23 -12.78 12.23 -9.93
N VAL A 24 -13.27 13.20 -10.71
CA VAL A 24 -14.38 12.97 -11.64
C VAL A 24 -13.79 12.75 -13.01
N VAL A 25 -14.13 11.62 -13.62
CA VAL A 25 -13.49 11.13 -14.84
C VAL A 25 -14.56 10.80 -15.87
N ASP A 26 -14.34 11.17 -17.13
CA ASP A 26 -15.15 10.69 -18.26
C ASP A 26 -14.84 9.19 -18.48
N ALA A 27 -15.85 8.34 -18.32
CA ALA A 27 -15.69 6.87 -18.37
C ALA A 27 -15.23 6.37 -19.75
N ALA A 28 -15.49 7.08 -20.83
CA ALA A 28 -15.08 6.69 -22.17
C ALA A 28 -13.62 7.02 -22.45
N THR A 29 -13.19 8.25 -22.09
CA THR A 29 -11.90 8.82 -22.50
C THR A 29 -10.83 8.75 -21.42
N GLY A 30 -11.20 8.70 -20.13
CA GLY A 30 -10.29 8.81 -19.01
C GLY A 30 -9.89 10.27 -18.69
N GLU A 31 -10.51 11.25 -19.33
CA GLU A 31 -10.26 12.64 -19.03
C GLU A 31 -10.72 12.97 -17.60
N VAL A 32 -9.82 13.57 -16.83
CA VAL A 32 -10.13 14.05 -15.47
C VAL A 32 -10.80 15.41 -15.58
N VAL A 33 -12.11 15.43 -15.41
CA VAL A 33 -12.96 16.62 -15.54
C VAL A 33 -12.89 17.52 -14.30
N ALA A 34 -12.81 16.92 -13.10
CA ALA A 34 -12.70 17.66 -11.86
C ALA A 34 -11.87 16.90 -10.81
N ARG A 35 -11.32 17.65 -9.87
CA ARG A 35 -10.50 17.13 -8.76
C ARG A 35 -10.86 17.82 -7.47
N GLY A 36 -10.79 17.06 -6.37
CA GLY A 36 -10.87 17.61 -5.02
C GLY A 36 -9.98 16.83 -4.08
N GLN A 37 -9.50 17.52 -3.05
CA GLN A 37 -8.68 16.90 -2.00
C GLN A 37 -8.97 17.58 -0.67
N ALA A 38 -9.13 16.79 0.38
CA ALA A 38 -9.25 17.29 1.74
C ALA A 38 -8.40 16.47 2.69
N PRO A 39 -7.70 17.11 3.64
CA PRO A 39 -6.89 16.40 4.62
C PRO A 39 -7.78 15.67 5.62
N HIS A 40 -7.31 14.56 6.16
CA HIS A 40 -7.83 14.00 7.39
C HIS A 40 -7.30 14.85 8.55
N VAL A 41 -8.17 15.34 9.43
CA VAL A 41 -7.75 16.00 10.64
C VAL A 41 -7.23 14.90 11.58
N VAL A 42 -5.92 14.74 11.67
CA VAL A 42 -5.33 13.81 12.63
C VAL A 42 -5.52 14.40 14.02
N GLY A 43 -6.40 13.81 14.82
CA GLY A 43 -6.56 14.16 16.23
C GLY A 43 -5.26 13.87 16.98
N GLY A 44 -4.38 14.87 17.09
CA GLY A 44 -3.26 14.85 18.02
C GLY A 44 -3.79 15.03 19.43
N GLY A 45 -3.37 14.21 20.36
CA GLY A 45 -3.53 14.49 21.79
C GLY A 45 -3.01 15.91 22.07
N THR A 46 -3.75 16.63 22.91
CA THR A 46 -3.62 18.03 23.30
C THR A 46 -2.17 18.54 23.36
N GLY A 47 -1.74 19.25 22.30
CA GLY A 47 -0.52 20.02 22.24
C GLY A 47 -0.66 21.12 21.20
N ALA A 48 -0.90 22.34 21.64
CA ALA A 48 -0.99 23.54 20.81
C ALA A 48 0.31 23.74 20.01
N GLY A 49 0.26 23.63 18.68
CA GLY A 49 1.34 23.97 17.75
C GLY A 49 0.74 24.56 16.48
N GLY A 50 1.16 25.79 16.14
CA GLY A 50 0.67 26.61 15.05
C GLY A 50 0.99 26.07 13.64
N PRO A 51 0.51 26.78 12.58
CA PRO A 51 0.55 26.32 11.19
C PRO A 51 1.89 26.62 10.56
N ASP A 52 2.88 25.77 10.79
CA ASP A 52 4.09 25.67 9.95
C ASP A 52 4.93 24.46 10.42
N SER A 53 4.64 23.28 9.89
CA SER A 53 5.61 22.18 9.90
C SER A 53 5.34 21.26 8.72
N GLY A 54 6.26 21.32 7.77
CA GLY A 54 6.36 20.40 6.65
C GLY A 54 6.41 18.94 7.11
N ALA A 55 6.09 18.05 6.18
CA ALA A 55 6.03 16.61 6.27
C ALA A 55 6.89 15.98 7.38
N GLY A 56 6.30 15.76 8.54
CA GLY A 56 6.96 15.12 9.67
C GLY A 56 7.07 13.63 9.45
N SER A 57 8.30 13.18 9.22
CA SER A 57 8.72 11.79 9.24
C SER A 57 8.25 11.07 10.52
N GLY A 58 7.41 10.04 10.35
CA GLY A 58 7.12 9.10 11.42
C GLY A 58 8.37 8.28 11.76
N GLY A 59 9.23 8.80 12.64
CA GLY A 59 10.28 8.01 13.26
C GLY A 59 9.67 6.94 14.15
N ALA A 60 10.18 5.71 14.09
CA ALA A 60 9.93 4.64 15.04
C ALA A 60 10.51 5.07 16.40
N GLY A 61 9.69 5.73 17.22
CA GLY A 61 10.06 6.16 18.56
C GLY A 61 8.82 6.44 19.39
N SER A 62 8.64 5.62 20.41
CA SER A 62 7.57 5.64 21.42
C SER A 62 6.22 5.07 21.00
N GLY A 63 5.71 4.11 21.78
CA GLY A 63 4.49 3.32 21.64
C GLY A 63 3.15 4.06 21.58
N ALA A 64 3.09 5.18 20.89
CA ALA A 64 1.85 5.87 20.58
C ALA A 64 1.20 5.18 19.39
N GLY A 65 0.03 4.60 19.60
CA GLY A 65 -0.77 3.94 18.57
C GLY A 65 -1.08 4.86 17.41
N LYS A 66 -1.19 4.28 16.22
CA LYS A 66 -1.58 4.98 14.99
C LYS A 66 -3.07 4.79 14.76
N GLU A 67 -3.84 5.80 15.08
CA GLU A 67 -5.30 5.78 15.06
C GLU A 67 -5.86 6.94 14.25
N SER A 68 -7.07 6.76 13.73
CA SER A 68 -7.81 7.83 13.04
C SER A 68 -9.31 7.63 13.26
N ASP A 69 -10.05 8.71 13.44
CA ASP A 69 -11.49 8.67 13.53
C ASP A 69 -12.09 8.44 12.12
N PRO A 70 -12.85 7.35 11.89
CA PRO A 70 -13.45 7.08 10.58
C PRO A 70 -14.44 8.16 10.11
N GLU A 71 -15.04 8.91 11.03
CA GLU A 71 -15.94 10.01 10.68
C GLU A 71 -15.20 11.15 9.96
N GLN A 72 -13.93 11.36 10.29
CA GLN A 72 -13.10 12.33 9.57
C GLN A 72 -12.85 11.93 8.12
N TRP A 73 -12.76 10.63 7.81
CA TRP A 73 -12.66 10.16 6.43
C TRP A 73 -13.92 10.49 5.63
N TRP A 74 -15.09 10.31 6.25
CA TRP A 74 -16.36 10.67 5.64
C TRP A 74 -16.48 12.17 5.38
N GLN A 75 -16.07 12.99 6.33
CA GLN A 75 -16.05 14.45 6.20
C GLN A 75 -15.10 14.91 5.11
N ALA A 76 -13.88 14.35 5.08
CA ALA A 76 -12.88 14.66 4.06
C ALA A 76 -13.33 14.21 2.66
N LEU A 77 -13.98 13.04 2.53
CA LEU A 77 -14.61 12.61 1.28
C LEU A 77 -15.66 13.62 0.82
N GLY A 78 -16.54 14.07 1.73
CA GLY A 78 -17.55 15.07 1.43
C GLY A 78 -16.95 16.38 0.94
N GLU A 79 -15.87 16.84 1.58
CA GLU A 79 -15.18 18.07 1.18
C GLU A 79 -14.48 17.91 -0.18
N ALA A 80 -13.78 16.81 -0.42
CA ALA A 80 -13.16 16.54 -1.70
C ALA A 80 -14.19 16.49 -2.86
N LEU A 81 -15.36 15.88 -2.61
CA LEU A 81 -16.43 15.84 -3.60
C LEU A 81 -17.07 17.22 -3.83
N ARG A 82 -17.21 18.06 -2.79
CA ARG A 82 -17.70 19.45 -2.96
C ARG A 82 -16.79 20.28 -3.85
N GLN A 83 -15.47 20.08 -3.72
CA GLN A 83 -14.49 20.75 -4.60
C GLN A 83 -14.62 20.31 -6.06
N CYS A 84 -15.12 19.11 -6.33
CA CYS A 84 -15.42 18.67 -7.70
C CYS A 84 -16.67 19.36 -8.31
N GLY A 85 -17.46 20.07 -7.52
CA GLY A 85 -18.57 20.88 -7.97
C GLY A 85 -19.68 20.11 -8.68
N ASP A 86 -20.21 20.67 -9.77
CA ASP A 86 -21.32 20.07 -10.51
C ASP A 86 -20.95 18.78 -11.24
N ALA A 87 -19.68 18.56 -11.52
CA ALA A 87 -19.23 17.31 -12.13
C ALA A 87 -19.50 16.10 -11.23
N ALA A 88 -19.27 16.21 -9.91
CA ALA A 88 -19.61 15.16 -8.97
C ALA A 88 -21.11 14.85 -8.91
N ARG A 89 -21.96 15.89 -9.07
CA ARG A 89 -23.43 15.76 -9.09
C ARG A 89 -23.97 15.05 -10.33
N GLN A 90 -23.17 14.85 -11.34
CA GLN A 90 -23.51 14.18 -12.60
C GLN A 90 -22.91 12.77 -12.69
N ALA A 91 -22.21 12.30 -11.66
CA ALA A 91 -21.56 11.00 -11.69
C ALA A 91 -22.58 9.86 -11.72
N ALA A 92 -22.44 8.95 -12.68
CA ALA A 92 -23.28 7.76 -12.79
C ALA A 92 -22.81 6.60 -11.90
N ALA A 93 -21.53 6.60 -11.52
CA ALA A 93 -20.96 5.61 -10.62
C ALA A 93 -19.82 6.18 -9.78
N VAL A 94 -19.54 5.55 -8.63
CA VAL A 94 -18.46 5.90 -7.72
C VAL A 94 -17.78 4.63 -7.19
N SER A 95 -16.49 4.71 -6.90
CA SER A 95 -15.72 3.69 -6.21
C SER A 95 -14.71 4.31 -5.25
N VAL A 96 -14.39 3.58 -4.18
CA VAL A 96 -13.46 4.02 -3.13
C VAL A 96 -12.26 3.07 -3.08
N GLY A 97 -11.07 3.60 -3.34
CA GLY A 97 -9.80 2.98 -2.95
C GLY A 97 -9.41 3.47 -1.56
N GLY A 98 -8.99 2.59 -0.66
CA GLY A 98 -8.66 2.96 0.71
C GLY A 98 -7.40 2.30 1.22
N GLN A 99 -6.82 2.89 2.28
CA GLN A 99 -5.68 2.29 2.99
C GLN A 99 -6.05 0.90 3.51
N GLN A 100 -5.14 -0.06 3.35
CA GLN A 100 -5.38 -1.45 3.69
C GLN A 100 -5.26 -1.75 5.19
N HIS A 101 -5.74 -2.92 5.61
CA HIS A 101 -5.54 -3.51 6.94
C HIS A 101 -6.09 -2.73 8.14
N GLY A 102 -6.70 -1.58 7.95
CA GLY A 102 -7.29 -0.82 9.04
C GLY A 102 -8.40 -1.61 9.73
N LEU A 103 -8.53 -1.47 11.06
CA LEU A 103 -9.62 -2.06 11.84
C LEU A 103 -10.59 -0.96 12.24
N VAL A 104 -11.76 -0.94 11.62
CA VAL A 104 -12.91 -0.10 12.02
C VAL A 104 -13.93 -0.99 12.74
N THR A 105 -14.26 -0.64 13.97
CA THR A 105 -15.27 -1.32 14.78
C THR A 105 -16.51 -0.45 14.93
N LEU A 106 -17.68 -1.02 14.63
CA LEU A 106 -18.97 -0.30 14.67
C LEU A 106 -19.90 -0.93 15.70
N ASP A 107 -20.65 -0.08 16.38
CA ASP A 107 -21.74 -0.50 17.27
C ASP A 107 -22.98 -0.94 16.46
N ALA A 108 -24.03 -1.41 17.17
CA ALA A 108 -25.27 -1.87 16.54
C ALA A 108 -26.03 -0.76 15.78
N SER A 109 -25.67 0.51 15.98
CA SER A 109 -26.22 1.66 15.23
C SER A 109 -25.35 2.09 14.06
N GLY A 110 -24.24 1.38 13.79
CA GLY A 110 -23.29 1.69 12.71
C GLY A 110 -22.31 2.82 13.03
N ARG A 111 -22.18 3.23 14.29
CA ARG A 111 -21.24 4.27 14.71
C ARG A 111 -19.91 3.64 15.14
N PRO A 112 -18.78 4.30 14.85
CA PRO A 112 -17.48 3.83 15.35
C PRO A 112 -17.49 3.69 16.89
N VAL A 113 -17.08 2.52 17.38
CA VAL A 113 -16.92 2.24 18.83
C VAL A 113 -15.69 2.96 19.38
N ARG A 114 -14.68 3.10 18.56
CA ARG A 114 -13.42 3.77 18.87
C ARG A 114 -12.75 4.25 17.58
N PRO A 115 -11.66 5.08 17.67
CA PRO A 115 -10.82 5.38 16.51
C PRO A 115 -10.27 4.10 15.87
N ALA A 116 -10.24 4.06 14.54
CA ALA A 116 -9.73 2.93 13.79
C ALA A 116 -8.23 2.73 14.00
N LEU A 117 -7.79 1.49 14.15
CA LEU A 117 -6.37 1.12 14.17
C LEU A 117 -5.85 1.07 12.73
N LEU A 118 -4.82 1.86 12.41
CA LEU A 118 -4.32 2.00 11.06
C LEU A 118 -3.32 0.89 10.67
N TRP A 119 -3.00 0.78 9.39
CA TRP A 119 -2.06 -0.21 8.84
C TRP A 119 -0.65 -0.14 9.44
N ASN A 120 -0.20 1.05 9.85
CA ASN A 120 1.11 1.29 10.46
C ASN A 120 1.09 1.23 11.99
N ASP A 121 0.00 0.77 12.60
CA ASP A 121 -0.07 0.45 14.02
C ASP A 121 0.52 -0.94 14.27
N VAL A 122 1.56 -1.00 15.09
CA VAL A 122 2.30 -2.24 15.37
C VAL A 122 2.14 -2.74 16.80
N ARG A 123 1.24 -2.11 17.60
CA ARG A 123 1.00 -2.50 19.00
C ARG A 123 0.55 -3.94 19.18
N SER A 124 -0.03 -4.55 18.16
CA SER A 124 -0.49 -5.93 18.13
C SER A 124 0.63 -6.97 17.83
N ALA A 125 1.91 -6.58 17.86
CA ALA A 125 3.03 -7.49 17.62
C ALA A 125 3.06 -8.70 18.59
N PRO A 126 2.73 -8.58 19.90
CA PRO A 126 2.64 -9.76 20.79
C PRO A 126 1.54 -10.75 20.35
N GLN A 127 0.38 -10.24 19.95
CA GLN A 127 -0.75 -11.05 19.47
C GLN A 127 -0.41 -11.73 18.14
N GLN A 128 0.26 -11.01 17.23
CA GLN A 128 0.74 -11.60 15.98
C GLN A 128 1.65 -12.81 16.22
N ARG A 129 2.66 -12.70 17.09
CA ARG A 129 3.57 -13.82 17.41
C ARG A 129 2.80 -15.02 17.96
N ARG A 130 1.85 -14.78 18.86
CA ARG A 130 1.01 -15.84 19.44
C ARG A 130 0.12 -16.50 18.38
N LEU A 131 -0.59 -15.74 17.56
CA LEU A 131 -1.43 -16.28 16.49
C LEU A 131 -0.63 -17.13 15.51
N LEU A 132 0.59 -16.71 15.15
CA LEU A 132 1.47 -17.52 14.31
C LEU A 132 1.77 -18.88 14.96
N ALA A 133 2.14 -18.89 16.24
CA ALA A 133 2.48 -20.12 16.95
C ALA A 133 1.27 -21.07 17.06
N GLU A 134 0.09 -20.54 17.40
CA GLU A 134 -1.13 -21.31 17.64
C GLU A 134 -1.69 -21.97 16.36
N PHE A 135 -1.45 -21.38 15.16
CA PHE A 135 -1.91 -21.94 13.89
C PHE A 135 -0.82 -22.64 13.08
N GLY A 136 0.21 -23.19 13.71
CA GLY A 136 1.21 -24.02 13.06
C GLY A 136 2.30 -23.24 12.32
N GLY A 137 2.51 -21.99 12.70
CA GLY A 137 3.59 -21.13 12.25
C GLY A 137 3.35 -20.48 10.88
N PRO A 138 4.34 -19.69 10.39
CA PRO A 138 4.21 -18.89 9.18
C PRO A 138 3.81 -19.70 7.93
N ARG A 139 4.34 -20.92 7.79
CA ARG A 139 4.02 -21.80 6.65
C ARG A 139 2.53 -22.19 6.60
N ALA A 140 1.92 -22.42 7.75
CA ALA A 140 0.50 -22.77 7.83
C ALA A 140 -0.37 -21.57 7.43
N TRP A 141 -0.03 -20.38 7.90
CA TRP A 141 -0.72 -19.14 7.54
C TRP A 141 -0.62 -18.82 6.05
N ALA A 142 0.60 -18.88 5.48
CA ALA A 142 0.80 -18.63 4.05
C ALA A 142 -0.01 -19.58 3.16
N ARG A 143 -0.18 -20.85 3.56
CA ARG A 143 -1.04 -21.80 2.84
C ARG A 143 -2.53 -21.49 3.00
N ARG A 144 -2.95 -21.04 4.19
CA ARG A 144 -4.36 -20.85 4.56
C ARG A 144 -4.96 -19.58 3.95
N VAL A 145 -4.30 -18.45 4.18
CA VAL A 145 -4.79 -17.13 3.79
C VAL A 145 -3.89 -16.40 2.78
N GLY A 146 -2.92 -17.12 2.20
CA GLY A 146 -2.02 -16.57 1.18
C GLY A 146 -0.88 -15.70 1.71
N SER A 147 -0.90 -15.34 2.99
CA SER A 147 0.06 -14.42 3.59
C SER A 147 0.39 -14.81 5.02
N VAL A 148 1.55 -14.40 5.51
CA VAL A 148 1.89 -14.47 6.94
C VAL A 148 1.43 -13.17 7.59
N PRO A 149 0.48 -13.20 8.54
CA PRO A 149 0.00 -11.98 9.20
C PRO A 149 1.12 -11.22 9.90
N LEU A 150 1.20 -9.94 9.62
CA LEU A 150 2.06 -8.97 10.31
C LEU A 150 1.25 -8.22 11.38
N PRO A 151 1.89 -7.47 12.28
CA PRO A 151 1.17 -6.60 13.21
C PRO A 151 0.25 -5.60 12.50
N ALA A 152 0.54 -5.28 11.25
CA ALA A 152 -0.28 -4.44 10.38
C ALA A 152 -1.64 -5.04 10.03
N PHE A 153 -1.82 -6.37 10.07
CA PHE A 153 -3.02 -7.06 9.60
C PHE A 153 -4.21 -6.90 10.56
N THR A 154 -5.40 -6.91 10.01
CA THR A 154 -6.65 -6.67 10.74
C THR A 154 -6.87 -7.72 11.85
N VAL A 155 -6.56 -9.00 11.58
CA VAL A 155 -6.71 -10.10 12.54
C VAL A 155 -5.88 -9.90 13.82
N THR A 156 -4.67 -9.36 13.69
CA THR A 156 -3.80 -9.13 14.84
C THR A 156 -4.28 -7.95 15.68
N LYS A 157 -4.81 -6.89 15.04
CA LYS A 157 -5.42 -5.74 15.70
C LYS A 157 -6.70 -6.12 16.43
N TRP A 158 -7.52 -6.99 15.85
CA TRP A 158 -8.71 -7.52 16.51
C TRP A 158 -8.33 -8.33 17.75
N ALA A 159 -7.33 -9.22 17.66
CA ALA A 159 -6.84 -9.96 18.80
C ALA A 159 -6.31 -9.04 19.90
N TRP A 160 -5.57 -7.98 19.53
CA TRP A 160 -5.13 -6.96 20.48
C TRP A 160 -6.31 -6.25 21.15
N LEU A 161 -7.30 -5.81 20.37
CA LEU A 161 -8.48 -5.10 20.89
C LEU A 161 -9.22 -5.93 21.93
N ARG A 162 -9.45 -7.21 21.65
CA ARG A 162 -10.12 -8.11 22.58
C ARG A 162 -9.41 -8.29 23.92
N GLU A 163 -8.09 -8.25 23.92
CA GLU A 163 -7.29 -8.42 25.12
C GLU A 163 -7.12 -7.12 25.91
N THR A 164 -6.93 -6.03 25.19
CA THR A 164 -6.52 -4.77 25.81
C THR A 164 -7.70 -3.84 26.07
N GLU A 165 -8.72 -3.88 25.20
CA GLU A 165 -9.93 -3.05 25.30
C GLU A 165 -11.20 -3.94 25.19
N PRO A 166 -11.43 -4.90 26.09
CA PRO A 166 -12.52 -5.86 25.98
C PRO A 166 -13.90 -5.20 25.91
N ALA A 167 -14.10 -4.09 26.60
CA ALA A 167 -15.37 -3.35 26.52
C ALA A 167 -15.65 -2.79 25.12
N ALA A 168 -14.62 -2.35 24.40
CA ALA A 168 -14.78 -1.91 23.01
C ALA A 168 -15.02 -3.12 22.07
N ALA A 169 -14.35 -4.24 22.32
CA ALA A 169 -14.58 -5.47 21.56
C ALA A 169 -16.02 -6.00 21.77
N ASP A 170 -16.53 -5.99 23.00
CA ASP A 170 -17.89 -6.44 23.35
C ASP A 170 -18.97 -5.50 22.78
N ALA A 171 -18.68 -4.21 22.67
CA ALA A 171 -19.59 -3.24 22.05
C ALA A 171 -19.60 -3.30 20.51
N THR A 172 -18.67 -4.05 19.90
CA THR A 172 -18.53 -4.15 18.44
C THR A 172 -19.57 -5.09 17.86
N ALA A 173 -20.49 -4.55 17.07
CA ALA A 173 -21.49 -5.32 16.31
C ALA A 173 -21.02 -5.61 14.88
N ALA A 174 -20.11 -4.78 14.33
CA ALA A 174 -19.60 -4.95 12.98
C ALA A 174 -18.14 -4.51 12.85
N VAL A 175 -17.40 -5.18 11.96
CA VAL A 175 -16.01 -4.88 11.62
C VAL A 175 -15.92 -4.52 10.14
N ARG A 176 -15.17 -3.45 9.82
CA ARG A 176 -14.97 -2.96 8.45
C ARG A 176 -13.51 -2.60 8.21
N LEU A 177 -13.11 -2.67 6.97
CA LEU A 177 -11.90 -2.02 6.48
C LEU A 177 -12.18 -0.54 6.17
N PRO A 178 -11.16 0.31 6.00
CA PRO A 178 -11.40 1.74 5.75
C PRO A 178 -12.29 2.04 4.55
N HIS A 179 -12.08 1.35 3.40
CA HIS A 179 -12.92 1.58 2.23
C HIS A 179 -14.32 0.96 2.40
N ASP A 180 -14.47 -0.15 3.14
CA ASP A 180 -15.77 -0.75 3.46
C ASP A 180 -16.65 0.23 4.23
N TYR A 181 -16.07 0.90 5.24
CA TYR A 181 -16.78 1.90 6.04
C TYR A 181 -17.36 3.02 5.16
N LEU A 182 -16.56 3.55 4.23
CA LEU A 182 -17.00 4.60 3.32
C LEU A 182 -18.04 4.07 2.31
N THR A 183 -17.85 2.86 1.80
CA THR A 183 -18.78 2.20 0.87
C THR A 183 -20.11 1.91 1.55
N GLU A 184 -20.10 1.43 2.79
CA GLU A 184 -21.34 1.22 3.58
C GLU A 184 -22.06 2.52 3.89
N ARG A 185 -21.32 3.59 4.22
CA ARG A 185 -21.91 4.93 4.40
C ARG A 185 -22.58 5.46 3.12
N LEU A 186 -22.05 5.14 1.95
CA LEU A 186 -22.66 5.49 0.66
C LEU A 186 -23.92 4.68 0.37
N THR A 187 -23.90 3.37 0.64
CA THR A 187 -24.90 2.40 0.14
C THR A 187 -25.86 1.91 1.22
N GLY A 188 -25.43 1.88 2.47
CA GLY A 188 -26.11 1.16 3.55
C GLY A 188 -25.94 -0.35 3.50
N GLU A 189 -25.05 -0.88 2.64
CA GLU A 189 -24.77 -2.31 2.48
C GLU A 189 -23.35 -2.62 2.95
N ALA A 190 -23.21 -3.65 3.78
CA ALA A 190 -21.94 -4.14 4.30
C ALA A 190 -21.24 -4.98 3.23
N VAL A 191 -20.34 -4.37 2.47
CA VAL A 191 -19.63 -5.00 1.34
C VAL A 191 -18.17 -4.65 1.39
N THR A 192 -17.32 -5.63 1.13
CA THR A 192 -15.88 -5.47 0.85
C THR A 192 -15.55 -6.11 -0.49
N ASP A 193 -14.33 -5.89 -0.99
CA ASP A 193 -13.81 -6.60 -2.15
C ASP A 193 -12.86 -7.73 -1.73
N ARG A 194 -12.51 -8.60 -2.69
CA ARG A 194 -11.59 -9.72 -2.46
C ARG A 194 -10.15 -9.25 -2.24
N GLY A 195 -9.74 -8.14 -2.87
CA GLY A 195 -8.41 -7.58 -2.77
C GLY A 195 -8.06 -7.17 -1.34
N ASP A 196 -8.88 -6.30 -0.75
CA ASP A 196 -8.63 -5.84 0.61
C ASP A 196 -8.98 -6.91 1.66
N ALA A 197 -10.03 -7.73 1.43
CA ALA A 197 -10.36 -8.86 2.29
C ALA A 197 -9.16 -9.83 2.47
N SER A 198 -8.36 -10.06 1.41
CA SER A 198 -7.16 -10.91 1.47
C SER A 198 -6.07 -10.37 2.40
N GLY A 199 -6.09 -9.07 2.72
CA GLY A 199 -5.21 -8.42 3.66
C GLY A 199 -5.66 -8.47 5.12
N THR A 200 -6.81 -9.05 5.41
CA THR A 200 -7.35 -9.13 6.78
C THR A 200 -6.67 -10.18 7.65
N GLY A 201 -6.20 -11.27 7.04
CA GLY A 201 -5.66 -12.44 7.74
C GLY A 201 -6.72 -13.44 8.19
N TRP A 202 -8.00 -13.26 7.86
CA TRP A 202 -9.08 -14.22 8.12
C TRP A 202 -9.93 -14.57 6.88
N TRP A 203 -9.55 -14.08 5.71
CA TRP A 203 -10.19 -14.45 4.45
C TRP A 203 -9.18 -15.16 3.55
N SER A 204 -9.60 -16.33 3.02
CA SER A 204 -8.78 -17.14 2.12
C SER A 204 -9.04 -16.72 0.66
N PRO A 205 -8.06 -16.11 -0.02
CA PRO A 205 -8.25 -15.76 -1.44
C PRO A 205 -8.27 -16.99 -2.36
N ALA A 206 -7.84 -18.15 -1.88
CA ALA A 206 -7.89 -19.40 -2.65
C ALA A 206 -9.25 -20.08 -2.59
N ASP A 207 -9.89 -20.02 -1.41
CA ASP A 207 -11.20 -20.63 -1.17
C ASP A 207 -12.33 -19.62 -1.39
N GLU A 208 -11.99 -18.33 -1.56
CA GLU A 208 -12.91 -17.19 -1.65
C GLU A 208 -13.92 -17.16 -0.49
N ALA A 209 -13.44 -17.47 0.71
CA ALA A 209 -14.24 -17.60 1.91
C ALA A 209 -13.51 -17.08 3.16
N TYR A 210 -14.29 -16.68 4.14
CA TYR A 210 -13.77 -16.43 5.48
C TYR A 210 -13.35 -17.74 6.13
N ASP A 211 -12.19 -17.77 6.80
CA ASP A 211 -11.68 -18.92 7.53
C ASP A 211 -12.37 -19.00 8.90
N GLU A 212 -13.36 -19.87 9.02
CA GLU A 212 -14.16 -20.01 10.23
C GLU A 212 -13.35 -20.45 11.46
N GLU A 213 -12.26 -21.18 11.25
CA GLU A 213 -11.42 -21.62 12.36
C GLU A 213 -10.62 -20.45 12.93
N ILE A 214 -10.06 -19.60 12.07
CA ILE A 214 -9.39 -18.37 12.49
C ILE A 214 -10.40 -17.45 13.18
N LEU A 215 -11.58 -17.22 12.60
CA LEU A 215 -12.61 -16.36 13.19
C LEU A 215 -13.05 -16.85 14.58
N ARG A 216 -13.29 -18.16 14.71
CA ARG A 216 -13.65 -18.78 16.00
C ARG A 216 -12.53 -18.60 17.02
N HIS A 217 -11.29 -18.80 16.61
CA HIS A 217 -10.13 -18.68 17.51
C HIS A 217 -9.95 -17.25 18.02
N VAL A 218 -10.05 -16.26 17.14
CA VAL A 218 -9.98 -14.84 17.54
C VAL A 218 -11.30 -14.33 18.12
N GLY A 219 -12.33 -15.18 18.21
CA GLY A 219 -13.64 -14.87 18.79
C GLY A 219 -14.38 -13.75 18.06
N LEU A 220 -14.36 -13.76 16.73
CA LEU A 220 -15.11 -12.84 15.88
C LEU A 220 -16.28 -13.58 15.22
N ASP A 221 -17.49 -13.08 15.45
CA ASP A 221 -18.69 -13.62 14.78
C ASP A 221 -18.60 -13.31 13.26
N PRO A 222 -18.68 -14.32 12.37
CA PRO A 222 -18.73 -14.09 10.93
C PRO A 222 -19.82 -13.11 10.47
N LYS A 223 -20.91 -12.98 11.22
CA LYS A 223 -22.00 -12.01 10.95
C LYS A 223 -21.58 -10.55 11.12
N ALA A 224 -20.51 -10.29 11.86
CA ALA A 224 -19.96 -8.95 12.01
C ALA A 224 -19.21 -8.48 10.77
N LEU A 225 -18.82 -9.40 9.87
CA LEU A 225 -18.03 -9.13 8.69
C LEU A 225 -18.90 -8.78 7.47
N PRO A 226 -18.40 -7.93 6.54
CA PRO A 226 -19.08 -7.62 5.30
C PRO A 226 -19.09 -8.84 4.36
N ARG A 227 -20.05 -8.93 3.47
CA ARG A 227 -19.93 -9.88 2.37
C ARG A 227 -18.83 -9.45 1.40
N VAL A 228 -18.12 -10.40 0.85
CA VAL A 228 -17.10 -10.15 -0.17
C VAL A 228 -17.78 -10.15 -1.54
N ALA A 229 -17.70 -9.01 -2.24
CA ALA A 229 -18.26 -8.86 -3.59
C ALA A 229 -17.41 -9.61 -4.62
N ARG A 230 -18.08 -10.15 -5.65
CA ARG A 230 -17.40 -10.68 -6.83
C ARG A 230 -16.82 -9.55 -7.67
N PRO A 231 -15.76 -9.79 -8.46
CA PRO A 231 -15.26 -8.81 -9.41
C PRO A 231 -16.37 -8.30 -10.34
N GLY A 232 -16.48 -6.97 -10.49
CA GLY A 232 -17.51 -6.34 -11.29
C GLY A 232 -18.91 -6.29 -10.66
N GLU A 233 -19.09 -6.76 -9.43
CA GLU A 233 -20.35 -6.66 -8.70
C GLU A 233 -20.48 -5.27 -8.05
N ALA A 234 -21.69 -4.70 -8.07
CA ALA A 234 -22.00 -3.48 -7.36
C ALA A 234 -22.12 -3.74 -5.85
N ALA A 235 -21.58 -2.86 -5.03
CA ALA A 235 -21.88 -2.81 -3.60
C ALA A 235 -23.32 -2.35 -3.33
N GLY A 236 -23.85 -1.51 -4.21
CA GLY A 236 -25.19 -0.98 -4.13
C GLY A 236 -25.32 0.32 -4.93
N THR A 237 -26.17 1.21 -4.45
CA THR A 237 -26.34 2.55 -5.02
C THR A 237 -26.27 3.61 -3.94
N VAL A 238 -25.87 4.83 -4.31
CA VAL A 238 -25.85 5.98 -3.40
C VAL A 238 -27.23 6.22 -2.81
N ARG A 239 -27.36 6.08 -1.49
CA ARG A 239 -28.62 6.30 -0.73
C ARG A 239 -28.68 7.68 -0.10
N SER A 240 -27.56 8.16 0.42
CA SER A 240 -27.48 9.39 1.20
C SER A 240 -27.51 10.64 0.31
N GLY A 241 -28.23 11.65 0.71
CA GLY A 241 -28.15 13.00 0.13
C GLY A 241 -27.11 13.90 0.82
N GLU A 242 -26.29 13.36 1.71
CA GLU A 242 -25.30 14.13 2.48
C GLU A 242 -24.11 14.56 1.62
N LEU A 243 -23.77 13.74 0.60
CA LEU A 243 -22.68 14.01 -0.33
C LEU A 243 -23.21 14.55 -1.68
N PRO A 244 -22.42 15.33 -2.42
CA PRO A 244 -22.81 15.85 -3.72
C PRO A 244 -22.72 14.77 -4.83
N LEU A 245 -23.33 13.62 -4.58
CA LEU A 245 -23.47 12.51 -5.52
C LEU A 245 -24.94 12.25 -5.81
N PRO A 246 -25.30 11.86 -7.06
CA PRO A 246 -26.69 11.55 -7.38
C PRO A 246 -27.20 10.33 -6.58
N LYS A 247 -28.41 10.44 -6.03
CA LYS A 247 -29.09 9.25 -5.51
C LYS A 247 -29.29 8.24 -6.64
N GLY A 248 -29.02 6.99 -6.34
CA GLY A 248 -29.11 5.90 -7.32
C GLY A 248 -27.88 5.73 -8.21
N ALA A 249 -26.86 6.60 -8.12
CA ALA A 249 -25.57 6.34 -8.77
C ALA A 249 -25.00 5.00 -8.27
N LEU A 250 -24.44 4.20 -9.17
CA LEU A 250 -23.86 2.90 -8.84
C LEU A 250 -22.65 3.07 -7.90
N VAL A 251 -22.51 2.18 -6.96
CA VAL A 251 -21.32 2.12 -6.09
C VAL A 251 -20.63 0.79 -6.31
N ALA A 252 -19.38 0.83 -6.77
CA ALA A 252 -18.55 -0.36 -6.89
C ALA A 252 -18.08 -0.84 -5.51
N ALA A 253 -17.62 -2.08 -5.42
CA ALA A 253 -17.16 -2.65 -4.14
C ALA A 253 -16.03 -1.85 -3.47
N GLY A 254 -15.27 -1.10 -4.25
CA GLY A 254 -14.04 -0.47 -3.77
C GLY A 254 -12.89 -1.48 -3.75
N THR A 255 -11.76 -1.11 -3.19
CA THR A 255 -10.63 -2.03 -2.95
C THR A 255 -9.52 -1.35 -2.13
N GLY A 256 -8.52 -2.11 -1.70
CA GLY A 256 -7.30 -1.57 -1.10
C GLY A 256 -6.50 -0.68 -2.06
N ASP A 257 -5.72 0.25 -1.53
CA ASP A 257 -4.95 1.25 -2.30
C ASP A 257 -3.98 0.62 -3.31
N ASN A 258 -3.28 -0.46 -2.94
CA ASN A 258 -2.35 -1.13 -3.86
C ASN A 258 -3.10 -1.82 -5.02
N MET A 259 -4.24 -2.44 -4.75
CA MET A 259 -5.11 -3.03 -5.77
C MET A 259 -5.71 -1.96 -6.68
N ALA A 260 -6.14 -0.84 -6.11
CA ALA A 260 -6.61 0.30 -6.87
C ALA A 260 -5.51 0.89 -7.75
N ALA A 261 -4.27 1.05 -7.25
CA ALA A 261 -3.14 1.52 -8.05
C ALA A 261 -2.84 0.56 -9.21
N ALA A 262 -2.91 -0.75 -8.98
CA ALA A 262 -2.77 -1.77 -10.02
C ALA A 262 -3.85 -1.65 -11.11
N LEU A 263 -5.11 -1.44 -10.72
CA LEU A 263 -6.21 -1.14 -11.64
C LEU A 263 -5.94 0.16 -12.41
N GLY A 264 -5.54 1.23 -11.69
CA GLY A 264 -5.25 2.53 -12.27
C GLY A 264 -4.14 2.50 -13.31
N LEU A 265 -3.19 1.58 -13.19
CA LEU A 265 -2.17 1.30 -14.20
C LEU A 265 -2.67 0.37 -15.32
N GLY A 266 -3.85 -0.22 -15.18
CA GLY A 266 -4.35 -1.23 -16.13
C GLY A 266 -3.41 -2.42 -16.24
N LEU A 267 -2.82 -2.87 -15.14
CA LEU A 267 -1.79 -3.90 -15.13
C LEU A 267 -2.27 -5.21 -15.79
N ARG A 268 -1.31 -5.87 -16.43
CA ARG A 268 -1.42 -7.24 -16.95
C ARG A 268 -0.36 -8.10 -16.27
N PRO A 269 -0.57 -9.42 -16.21
CA PRO A 269 0.49 -10.34 -15.80
C PRO A 269 1.80 -10.07 -16.55
N GLY A 270 2.92 -10.21 -15.86
CA GLY A 270 4.24 -9.97 -16.42
C GLY A 270 4.67 -8.50 -16.49
N ARG A 271 3.95 -7.56 -15.87
CA ARG A 271 4.39 -6.14 -15.77
C ARG A 271 4.52 -5.72 -14.31
N PRO A 272 5.71 -5.82 -13.72
CA PRO A 272 5.93 -5.46 -12.33
C PRO A 272 6.02 -3.94 -12.13
N VAL A 273 5.66 -3.55 -10.91
CA VAL A 273 5.66 -2.16 -10.44
C VAL A 273 6.60 -2.02 -9.25
N LEU A 274 7.43 -0.98 -9.28
CA LEU A 274 8.16 -0.50 -8.12
C LEU A 274 7.58 0.86 -7.73
N SER A 275 6.99 0.94 -6.54
CA SER A 275 6.47 2.18 -5.97
C SER A 275 7.51 2.79 -5.04
N LEU A 276 8.04 3.95 -5.42
CA LEU A 276 9.11 4.66 -4.72
C LEU A 276 8.51 5.77 -3.85
N GLY A 277 7.96 5.39 -2.71
CA GLY A 277 7.44 6.28 -1.68
C GLY A 277 8.42 6.46 -0.52
N THR A 278 7.95 6.97 0.62
CA THR A 278 8.69 6.99 1.90
C THR A 278 9.26 5.61 2.21
N SER A 279 8.40 4.58 2.16
CA SER A 279 8.72 3.16 2.04
C SER A 279 8.53 2.71 0.59
N GLY A 280 9.07 1.55 0.24
CA GLY A 280 8.93 0.99 -1.09
C GLY A 280 7.93 -0.15 -1.15
N THR A 281 7.23 -0.30 -2.27
CA THR A 281 6.46 -1.52 -2.55
C THR A 281 6.79 -2.05 -3.93
N VAL A 282 6.80 -3.38 -4.03
CA VAL A 282 6.94 -4.10 -5.30
C VAL A 282 5.75 -5.01 -5.44
N TYR A 283 5.09 -4.97 -6.59
CA TYR A 283 3.97 -5.85 -6.87
C TYR A 283 3.81 -6.12 -8.37
N ALA A 284 3.11 -7.19 -8.67
CA ALA A 284 2.69 -7.54 -10.01
C ALA A 284 1.32 -8.22 -9.94
N VAL A 285 0.52 -8.13 -11.01
CA VAL A 285 -0.67 -8.97 -11.11
C VAL A 285 -0.30 -10.34 -11.68
N SER A 286 -1.01 -11.37 -11.23
CA SER A 286 -0.82 -12.74 -11.68
C SER A 286 -2.18 -13.43 -11.86
N ASP A 287 -2.32 -14.25 -12.90
CA ASP A 287 -3.48 -15.12 -13.10
C ASP A 287 -3.30 -16.46 -12.36
N ARG A 288 -2.10 -16.71 -11.80
CA ARG A 288 -1.79 -17.91 -11.03
C ARG A 288 -1.69 -17.57 -9.56
N ARG A 289 -2.17 -18.47 -8.71
CA ARG A 289 -1.98 -18.37 -7.26
C ARG A 289 -0.47 -18.36 -6.95
N PRO A 290 0.05 -17.29 -6.27
CA PRO A 290 1.44 -17.31 -5.84
C PRO A 290 1.65 -18.44 -4.83
N PRO A 291 2.82 -19.10 -4.83
CA PRO A 291 3.17 -20.01 -3.75
C PRO A 291 3.20 -19.20 -2.46
N GLY A 292 2.55 -19.67 -1.41
CA GLY A 292 2.58 -18.99 -0.12
C GLY A 292 4.02 -18.84 0.37
N ASP A 293 4.44 -17.63 0.68
CA ASP A 293 5.79 -17.34 1.19
C ASP A 293 5.84 -17.45 2.72
N PRO A 294 6.46 -18.52 3.27
CA PRO A 294 6.54 -18.70 4.72
C PRO A 294 7.51 -17.73 5.40
N THR A 295 8.32 -16.99 4.66
CA THR A 295 9.17 -15.94 5.23
C THR A 295 8.37 -14.67 5.55
N GLY A 296 7.15 -14.54 5.00
CA GLY A 296 6.32 -13.35 5.15
C GLY A 296 6.79 -12.14 4.34
N THR A 297 7.82 -12.30 3.51
CA THR A 297 8.34 -11.22 2.65
C THR A 297 7.35 -10.84 1.56
N VAL A 298 6.74 -11.84 0.92
CA VAL A 298 5.72 -11.66 -0.12
C VAL A 298 4.34 -12.01 0.43
N ALA A 299 3.45 -11.04 0.44
CA ALA A 299 2.03 -11.27 0.70
C ALA A 299 1.34 -11.71 -0.59
N GLY A 300 0.64 -12.85 -0.55
CA GLY A 300 -0.10 -13.40 -1.67
C GLY A 300 -1.52 -12.85 -1.74
N PHE A 301 -1.67 -11.54 -1.87
CA PHE A 301 -2.97 -10.89 -1.93
C PHE A 301 -3.75 -11.27 -3.19
N ALA A 302 -5.08 -11.19 -3.11
CA ALA A 302 -5.94 -11.16 -4.27
C ALA A 302 -5.88 -9.78 -4.95
N ASP A 303 -6.08 -9.74 -6.27
CA ASP A 303 -6.36 -8.48 -6.97
C ASP A 303 -7.88 -8.18 -6.96
N ALA A 304 -8.26 -6.99 -7.42
CA ALA A 304 -9.67 -6.59 -7.49
C ALA A 304 -10.43 -7.21 -8.69
N ARG A 305 -9.81 -8.06 -9.51
CA ARG A 305 -10.35 -8.58 -10.78
C ARG A 305 -10.63 -10.08 -10.82
N GLY A 306 -10.19 -10.82 -9.80
CA GLY A 306 -10.31 -12.28 -9.76
C GLY A 306 -8.98 -13.02 -9.89
N GLY A 307 -7.89 -12.32 -10.06
CA GLY A 307 -6.51 -12.82 -10.02
C GLY A 307 -5.82 -12.55 -8.68
N TRP A 308 -4.51 -12.36 -8.73
CA TRP A 308 -3.63 -12.23 -7.58
C TRP A 308 -2.78 -10.97 -7.70
N LEU A 309 -2.38 -10.43 -6.57
CA LEU A 309 -1.45 -9.30 -6.46
C LEU A 309 -0.36 -9.63 -5.43
N PRO A 310 0.58 -10.55 -5.74
CA PRO A 310 1.74 -10.72 -4.88
C PRO A 310 2.43 -9.38 -4.68
N LEU A 311 2.70 -9.06 -3.41
CA LEU A 311 3.22 -7.76 -2.99
C LEU A 311 4.27 -7.94 -1.90
N ALA A 312 5.36 -7.19 -2.01
CA ALA A 312 6.37 -7.04 -0.96
C ALA A 312 6.61 -5.56 -0.66
N CYS A 313 6.95 -5.28 0.59
CA CYS A 313 7.25 -3.92 1.05
C CYS A 313 8.69 -3.84 1.57
N THR A 314 9.34 -2.69 1.34
CA THR A 314 10.54 -2.28 2.06
C THR A 314 10.20 -1.11 2.97
N LEU A 315 10.86 -0.98 4.12
CA LEU A 315 10.68 0.17 5.00
C LEU A 315 11.54 1.35 4.55
N ASN A 316 12.71 1.07 4.00
CA ASN A 316 13.72 2.04 3.64
C ASN A 316 13.75 2.29 2.12
N CYS A 317 13.10 3.37 1.70
CA CYS A 317 13.13 3.83 0.32
C CYS A 317 13.50 5.33 0.29
N THR A 318 12.62 6.23 -0.16
CA THR A 318 13.01 7.64 -0.34
C THR A 318 13.37 8.31 0.99
N LEU A 319 12.70 7.98 2.09
CA LEU A 319 13.01 8.57 3.39
C LEU A 319 14.43 8.23 3.87
N ALA A 320 14.85 6.98 3.71
CA ALA A 320 16.20 6.57 4.13
C ALA A 320 17.28 7.30 3.32
N VAL A 321 17.09 7.39 2.00
CA VAL A 321 18.01 8.13 1.13
C VAL A 321 18.03 9.62 1.47
N ASP A 322 16.88 10.23 1.77
CA ASP A 322 16.80 11.63 2.22
C ASP A 322 17.55 11.86 3.51
N ARG A 323 17.46 10.93 4.45
CA ARG A 323 18.22 11.01 5.71
C ARG A 323 19.72 10.93 5.48
N VAL A 324 20.15 10.05 4.58
CA VAL A 324 21.58 9.96 4.22
C VAL A 324 22.04 11.23 3.49
N ALA A 325 21.27 11.75 2.54
CA ALA A 325 21.58 13.01 1.86
C ALA A 325 21.73 14.15 2.85
N ALA A 326 20.80 14.29 3.79
CA ALA A 326 20.84 15.32 4.85
C ALA A 326 22.06 15.16 5.76
N LEU A 327 22.43 13.93 6.15
CA LEU A 327 23.65 13.67 6.94
C LEU A 327 24.94 14.07 6.21
N LEU A 328 24.93 13.93 4.87
CA LEU A 328 26.08 14.28 4.02
C LEU A 328 26.08 15.78 3.62
N GLY A 329 25.02 16.52 3.91
CA GLY A 329 24.84 17.90 3.44
C GLY A 329 24.74 17.99 1.91
N LEU A 330 24.01 17.05 1.28
CA LEU A 330 23.80 16.94 -0.16
C LEU A 330 22.32 17.02 -0.52
N GLU A 331 22.05 17.40 -1.76
CA GLU A 331 20.73 17.26 -2.38
C GLU A 331 20.56 15.83 -2.95
N ARG A 332 19.31 15.42 -3.18
CA ARG A 332 18.96 14.06 -3.66
C ARG A 332 19.67 13.66 -4.97
N GLU A 333 19.95 14.61 -5.83
CA GLU A 333 20.54 14.36 -7.16
C GLU A 333 22.06 14.49 -7.19
N ASP A 334 22.73 14.79 -6.05
CA ASP A 334 24.18 14.95 -5.92
C ASP A 334 24.88 13.59 -5.78
N VAL A 335 24.47 12.63 -6.59
CA VAL A 335 25.04 11.27 -6.63
C VAL A 335 26.21 11.20 -7.57
N GLU A 336 27.22 10.43 -7.19
CA GLU A 336 28.38 10.10 -8.02
C GLU A 336 28.45 8.57 -8.17
N PRO A 337 28.13 8.00 -9.36
CA PRO A 337 28.28 6.58 -9.60
C PRO A 337 29.72 6.09 -9.49
N GLY A 338 29.89 4.85 -9.04
CA GLY A 338 31.21 4.22 -8.88
C GLY A 338 31.74 4.30 -7.45
N GLY A 339 33.02 3.97 -7.31
CA GLY A 339 33.67 3.86 -5.99
C GLY A 339 33.45 2.49 -5.33
N SER A 340 33.99 2.34 -4.12
CA SER A 340 33.95 1.09 -3.33
C SER A 340 32.98 1.12 -2.16
N ALA A 341 32.32 2.26 -1.91
CA ALA A 341 31.34 2.40 -0.83
C ALA A 341 30.12 1.50 -1.09
N VAL A 342 29.70 0.78 -0.08
CA VAL A 342 28.49 -0.05 -0.07
C VAL A 342 27.66 0.31 1.16
N MET A 343 26.36 0.54 0.98
CA MET A 343 25.46 0.87 2.08
C MET A 343 24.20 0.02 2.02
N LEU A 344 23.79 -0.52 3.17
CA LEU A 344 22.48 -1.06 3.44
C LEU A 344 21.76 -0.04 4.33
N PRO A 345 20.88 0.81 3.77
CA PRO A 345 20.29 1.91 4.50
C PRO A 345 19.05 1.47 5.32
N PHE A 346 19.17 0.38 6.08
CA PHE A 346 18.08 -0.24 6.85
C PHE A 346 17.85 0.48 8.18
N LEU A 347 17.55 1.76 8.08
CA LEU A 347 17.34 2.63 9.23
C LEU A 347 16.06 2.23 9.97
N ASP A 348 16.19 1.97 11.29
CA ASP A 348 15.07 1.57 12.17
C ASP A 348 14.37 0.25 11.74
N GLY A 349 15.13 -0.68 11.18
CA GLY A 349 14.65 -1.98 10.71
C GLY A 349 14.35 -2.04 9.21
N GLU A 350 14.19 -3.26 8.69
CA GLU A 350 13.78 -3.53 7.31
C GLU A 350 12.79 -4.72 7.29
N ARG A 351 11.89 -4.72 6.30
CA ARG A 351 10.91 -5.79 6.08
C ARG A 351 11.34 -6.75 4.96
N THR A 352 12.01 -6.22 3.95
CA THR A 352 12.56 -7.01 2.86
C THR A 352 14.02 -6.62 2.64
N PRO A 353 14.95 -7.45 3.15
CA PRO A 353 14.78 -8.69 3.93
C PRO A 353 14.14 -8.46 5.33
N ASP A 354 13.64 -9.55 5.96
CA ASP A 354 13.04 -9.47 7.31
C ASP A 354 14.11 -9.28 8.39
N LEU A 355 14.41 -8.03 8.66
CA LEU A 355 15.40 -7.56 9.62
C LEU A 355 14.79 -6.44 10.50
N PRO A 356 13.81 -6.77 11.35
CA PRO A 356 13.00 -5.76 12.07
C PRO A 356 13.80 -4.91 13.07
N HIS A 357 15.01 -5.34 13.42
CA HIS A 357 15.91 -4.65 14.34
C HIS A 357 17.17 -4.12 13.66
N ALA A 358 17.20 -4.09 12.33
CA ALA A 358 18.38 -3.62 11.62
C ALA A 358 18.65 -2.13 11.85
N SER A 359 19.93 -1.80 11.78
CA SER A 359 20.43 -0.43 11.64
C SER A 359 21.22 -0.31 10.33
N GLY A 360 21.42 0.93 9.86
CA GLY A 360 22.16 1.15 8.62
C GLY A 360 23.61 0.64 8.71
N LEU A 361 24.11 0.00 7.64
CA LEU A 361 25.48 -0.45 7.52
C LEU A 361 26.17 0.23 6.33
N LEU A 362 27.31 0.86 6.57
CA LEU A 362 28.15 1.47 5.55
C LEU A 362 29.58 0.93 5.68
N HIS A 363 30.16 0.45 4.57
CA HIS A 363 31.54 0.01 4.53
C HIS A 363 32.21 0.31 3.17
N GLY A 364 33.46 -0.12 2.99
CA GLY A 364 34.17 0.06 1.73
C GLY A 364 34.70 1.48 1.50
N LEU A 365 34.71 2.33 2.53
CA LEU A 365 35.24 3.70 2.45
C LEU A 365 36.76 3.67 2.20
N ARG A 366 37.23 4.59 1.37
CA ARG A 366 38.62 4.85 1.05
C ARG A 366 38.95 6.32 1.23
N HIS A 367 40.25 6.69 1.20
CA HIS A 367 40.67 8.08 1.35
C HIS A 367 40.08 9.03 0.29
N ASP A 368 39.81 8.53 -0.89
CA ASP A 368 39.28 9.25 -2.05
C ASP A 368 37.74 9.11 -2.21
N THR A 369 37.08 8.43 -1.28
CA THR A 369 35.62 8.28 -1.33
C THR A 369 34.95 9.66 -1.16
N THR A 370 34.14 10.04 -2.14
CA THR A 370 33.39 11.30 -2.10
C THR A 370 32.05 11.13 -1.39
N ARG A 371 31.45 12.25 -0.96
CA ARG A 371 30.10 12.27 -0.38
C ARG A 371 29.05 11.79 -1.37
N GLY A 372 29.19 12.15 -2.67
CA GLY A 372 28.30 11.73 -3.75
C GLY A 372 28.32 10.20 -3.96
N GLN A 373 29.47 9.56 -3.79
CA GLN A 373 29.59 8.10 -3.84
C GLN A 373 28.91 7.41 -2.65
N VAL A 374 28.99 8.00 -1.46
CA VAL A 374 28.25 7.50 -0.28
C VAL A 374 26.74 7.63 -0.47
N LEU A 375 26.29 8.76 -1.03
CA LEU A 375 24.87 8.93 -1.35
C LEU A 375 24.40 7.94 -2.44
N GLN A 376 25.22 7.72 -3.48
CA GLN A 376 24.91 6.68 -4.48
C GLN A 376 24.82 5.29 -3.86
N ALA A 377 25.69 4.94 -2.91
CA ALA A 377 25.63 3.66 -2.20
C ALA A 377 24.31 3.49 -1.40
N ALA A 378 23.75 4.57 -0.86
CA ALA A 378 22.44 4.53 -0.21
C ALA A 378 21.29 4.25 -1.19
N TYR A 379 21.32 4.88 -2.38
CA TYR A 379 20.39 4.55 -3.47
C TYR A 379 20.54 3.09 -3.90
N ASP A 380 21.77 2.62 -4.05
CA ASP A 380 22.06 1.24 -4.47
C ASP A 380 21.46 0.23 -3.47
N GLY A 381 21.66 0.43 -2.18
CA GLY A 381 21.11 -0.44 -1.15
C GLY A 381 19.59 -0.43 -1.08
N ALA A 382 18.95 0.74 -1.20
CA ALA A 382 17.51 0.85 -1.22
C ALA A 382 16.89 0.18 -2.46
N VAL A 383 17.48 0.39 -3.64
CA VAL A 383 17.02 -0.27 -4.87
C VAL A 383 17.31 -1.78 -4.84
N PHE A 384 18.43 -2.20 -4.27
CA PHE A 384 18.75 -3.61 -4.10
C PHE A 384 17.66 -4.35 -3.29
N ALA A 385 17.20 -3.79 -2.18
CA ALA A 385 16.10 -4.37 -1.40
C ALA A 385 14.81 -4.53 -2.23
N LEU A 386 14.46 -3.51 -3.03
CA LEU A 386 13.31 -3.59 -3.95
C LEU A 386 13.50 -4.66 -5.03
N LEU A 387 14.70 -4.80 -5.58
CA LEU A 387 14.97 -5.82 -6.59
C LEU A 387 14.98 -7.23 -6.01
N GLN A 388 15.44 -7.43 -4.77
CA GLN A 388 15.28 -8.71 -4.07
C GLN A 388 13.81 -9.08 -3.87
N ALA A 389 12.96 -8.10 -3.57
CA ALA A 389 11.52 -8.30 -3.51
C ALA A 389 10.95 -8.66 -4.88
N LEU A 390 11.39 -7.97 -5.94
CA LEU A 390 10.99 -8.25 -7.31
C LEU A 390 11.33 -9.69 -7.72
N ASP A 391 12.56 -10.13 -7.46
CA ASP A 391 13.03 -11.48 -7.80
C ASP A 391 12.19 -12.60 -7.13
N ARG A 392 11.47 -12.29 -6.03
CA ARG A 392 10.54 -13.23 -5.35
C ARG A 392 9.11 -13.17 -5.87
N ILE A 393 8.72 -12.09 -6.51
CA ILE A 393 7.35 -11.84 -6.99
C ILE A 393 7.17 -12.28 -8.43
N VAL A 394 8.19 -12.09 -9.27
CA VAL A 394 8.14 -12.43 -10.68
C VAL A 394 8.70 -13.83 -10.91
N ASP A 395 8.10 -14.56 -11.85
CA ASP A 395 8.65 -15.82 -12.32
C ASP A 395 10.02 -15.58 -12.96
N GLU A 396 10.94 -16.53 -12.83
CA GLU A 396 12.27 -16.49 -13.43
C GLU A 396 12.24 -16.29 -14.96
N GLU A 397 11.11 -16.59 -15.58
CA GLU A 397 10.87 -16.46 -17.02
C GLU A 397 10.50 -15.03 -17.48
N LEU A 398 10.42 -14.04 -16.57
CA LEU A 398 10.09 -12.68 -17.00
C LEU A 398 11.20 -12.13 -17.92
N PRO A 399 10.91 -11.89 -19.23
CA PRO A 399 11.90 -11.42 -20.19
C PRO A 399 12.59 -10.15 -19.72
N ALA A 400 13.90 -10.04 -19.95
CA ALA A 400 14.71 -8.90 -19.49
C ALA A 400 14.33 -7.57 -20.13
N ASP A 401 13.66 -7.59 -21.27
CA ASP A 401 13.17 -6.43 -22.02
C ASP A 401 11.83 -5.90 -21.51
N VAL A 402 11.17 -6.65 -20.60
CA VAL A 402 9.94 -6.15 -19.96
C VAL A 402 10.25 -4.97 -19.05
N PRO A 403 9.65 -3.80 -19.28
CA PRO A 403 9.94 -2.61 -18.50
C PRO A 403 9.37 -2.71 -17.08
N LEU A 404 10.11 -2.15 -16.13
CA LEU A 404 9.63 -1.88 -14.79
C LEU A 404 8.80 -0.58 -14.79
N LEU A 405 7.60 -0.62 -14.23
CA LEU A 405 6.82 0.60 -14.00
C LEU A 405 7.28 1.23 -12.69
N LEU A 406 7.80 2.45 -12.75
CA LEU A 406 8.16 3.22 -11.56
C LEU A 406 7.07 4.24 -11.25
N ILE A 407 6.51 4.16 -10.05
CA ILE A 407 5.51 5.10 -9.54
C ILE A 407 5.94 5.69 -8.19
N GLY A 408 5.15 6.60 -7.65
CA GLY A 408 5.47 7.29 -6.40
C GLY A 408 6.36 8.52 -6.58
N GLY A 409 6.63 9.21 -5.49
CA GLY A 409 7.37 10.47 -5.51
C GLY A 409 8.79 10.35 -6.03
N GLY A 410 9.49 9.26 -5.66
CA GLY A 410 10.87 8.98 -6.09
C GLY A 410 11.02 8.68 -7.58
N ALA A 411 9.98 8.17 -8.26
CA ALA A 411 10.05 7.77 -9.66
C ALA A 411 10.46 8.90 -10.62
N ARG A 412 10.27 10.15 -10.23
CA ARG A 412 10.63 11.34 -11.02
C ARG A 412 12.07 11.77 -10.85
N GLY A 413 12.75 11.34 -9.78
CA GLY A 413 14.16 11.61 -9.54
C GLY A 413 15.04 10.88 -10.56
N ARG A 414 16.04 11.58 -11.11
CA ARG A 414 17.01 10.99 -12.06
C ARG A 414 17.82 9.90 -11.37
N ALA A 415 18.32 10.16 -10.17
CA ALA A 415 19.13 9.22 -9.41
C ALA A 415 18.41 7.90 -9.16
N TRP A 416 17.12 7.92 -8.81
CA TRP A 416 16.30 6.72 -8.65
C TRP A 416 16.18 5.92 -9.95
N ARG A 417 15.77 6.58 -11.04
CA ARG A 417 15.60 5.91 -12.35
C ARG A 417 16.88 5.28 -12.84
N ASP A 418 17.99 6.03 -12.77
CA ASP A 418 19.28 5.56 -13.26
C ASP A 418 19.81 4.41 -12.39
N THR A 419 19.62 4.45 -11.08
CA THR A 419 19.98 3.36 -10.17
C THR A 419 19.14 2.12 -10.44
N VAL A 420 17.80 2.25 -10.58
CA VAL A 420 16.96 1.09 -10.93
C VAL A 420 17.38 0.46 -12.25
N ARG A 421 17.60 1.26 -13.29
CA ARG A 421 18.05 0.76 -14.60
C ARG A 421 19.40 0.05 -14.52
N ARG A 422 20.36 0.66 -13.83
CA ARG A 422 21.71 0.13 -13.67
C ARG A 422 21.74 -1.19 -12.89
N LEU A 423 21.02 -1.27 -11.77
CA LEU A 423 21.02 -2.49 -10.96
C LEU A 423 20.09 -3.58 -11.51
N SER A 424 19.02 -3.25 -12.24
CA SER A 424 18.12 -4.25 -12.81
C SER A 424 18.51 -4.71 -14.21
N GLY A 425 19.22 -3.88 -14.96
CA GLY A 425 19.47 -4.12 -16.39
C GLY A 425 18.21 -3.98 -17.27
N ARG A 426 17.08 -3.49 -16.70
CA ARG A 426 15.78 -3.42 -17.37
C ARG A 426 15.43 -2.02 -17.83
N PRO A 427 14.62 -1.89 -18.90
CA PRO A 427 14.01 -0.60 -19.23
C PRO A 427 13.01 -0.18 -18.12
N VAL A 428 12.77 1.11 -18.03
CA VAL A 428 11.87 1.70 -17.01
C VAL A 428 10.86 2.60 -17.70
N VAL A 429 9.61 2.55 -17.26
CA VAL A 429 8.54 3.48 -17.65
C VAL A 429 8.08 4.23 -16.40
N VAL A 430 8.01 5.55 -16.51
CA VAL A 430 7.44 6.42 -15.46
C VAL A 430 6.11 6.97 -15.99
N PRO A 431 4.97 6.48 -15.51
CA PRO A 431 3.66 6.98 -15.95
C PRO A 431 3.50 8.48 -15.71
N GLU A 432 2.87 9.17 -16.67
CA GLU A 432 2.51 10.58 -16.52
C GLU A 432 1.31 10.77 -15.59
N ALA A 433 0.42 9.77 -15.55
CA ALA A 433 -0.76 9.78 -14.70
C ALA A 433 -0.36 9.91 -13.23
N ARG A 434 -1.11 10.75 -12.53
CA ARG A 434 -1.01 10.95 -11.08
C ARG A 434 -2.24 10.37 -10.42
N GLU A 435 -2.22 10.24 -9.10
CA GLU A 435 -3.38 9.76 -8.32
C GLU A 435 -3.90 8.40 -8.81
N LEU A 436 -2.96 7.46 -9.00
CA LEU A 436 -3.25 6.14 -9.57
C LEU A 436 -4.30 5.35 -8.79
N VAL A 437 -4.36 5.54 -7.46
CA VAL A 437 -5.39 4.92 -6.60
C VAL A 437 -6.78 5.44 -6.99
N ALA A 438 -6.96 6.76 -7.04
CA ALA A 438 -8.23 7.37 -7.43
C ALA A 438 -8.60 7.05 -8.89
N LEU A 439 -7.62 7.01 -9.82
CA LEU A 439 -7.85 6.58 -11.21
C LEU A 439 -8.25 5.10 -11.29
N GLY A 440 -7.68 4.24 -10.46
CA GLY A 440 -8.06 2.83 -10.38
C GLY A 440 -9.46 2.62 -9.83
N ALA A 441 -9.82 3.37 -8.79
CA ALA A 441 -11.20 3.41 -8.30
C ALA A 441 -12.15 3.94 -9.38
N ALA A 442 -11.78 5.01 -10.10
CA ALA A 442 -12.58 5.51 -11.22
C ALA A 442 -12.73 4.47 -12.34
N ALA A 443 -11.65 3.72 -12.66
CA ALA A 443 -11.70 2.64 -13.63
C ALA A 443 -12.61 1.49 -13.15
N GLN A 444 -12.63 1.19 -11.85
CA GLN A 444 -13.55 0.21 -11.27
C GLN A 444 -15.02 0.68 -11.38
N ALA A 445 -15.30 1.95 -11.08
CA ALA A 445 -16.63 2.54 -11.25
C ALA A 445 -17.06 2.55 -12.72
N ALA A 446 -16.15 2.90 -13.64
CA ALA A 446 -16.42 2.88 -15.08
C ALA A 446 -16.63 1.45 -15.61
N GLY A 447 -15.82 0.51 -15.17
CA GLY A 447 -15.96 -0.92 -15.51
C GLY A 447 -17.33 -1.48 -15.09
N LEU A 448 -17.75 -1.16 -13.87
CA LEU A 448 -19.09 -1.53 -13.37
C LEU A 448 -20.20 -0.91 -14.24
N LEU A 449 -20.10 0.39 -14.55
CA LEU A 449 -21.10 1.11 -15.33
C LEU A 449 -21.22 0.61 -16.77
N LEU A 450 -20.08 0.27 -17.39
CA LEU A 450 -19.98 -0.14 -18.80
C LEU A 450 -20.05 -1.65 -19.00
N GLY A 451 -19.99 -2.44 -17.92
CA GLY A 451 -19.92 -3.91 -18.02
C GLY A 451 -18.56 -4.39 -18.56
N GLU A 452 -17.48 -3.66 -18.29
CA GLU A 452 -16.14 -3.94 -18.79
C GLU A 452 -15.16 -4.31 -17.67
N ASP A 453 -14.06 -5.00 -18.01
CA ASP A 453 -12.92 -5.19 -17.09
C ASP A 453 -12.30 -3.84 -16.73
N PRO A 454 -12.24 -3.46 -15.45
CA PRO A 454 -11.70 -2.15 -15.03
C PRO A 454 -10.25 -1.92 -15.47
N ALA A 455 -9.41 -2.95 -15.53
CA ALA A 455 -8.06 -2.80 -16.04
C ALA A 455 -8.04 -2.57 -17.57
N ALA A 456 -9.03 -3.09 -18.33
CA ALA A 456 -9.18 -2.77 -19.74
C ALA A 456 -9.59 -1.30 -19.93
N VAL A 457 -10.47 -0.80 -19.07
CA VAL A 457 -10.86 0.63 -19.04
C VAL A 457 -9.61 1.50 -18.80
N ALA A 458 -8.81 1.24 -17.78
CA ALA A 458 -7.60 2.00 -17.49
C ALA A 458 -6.57 1.94 -18.64
N ARG A 459 -6.45 0.79 -19.30
CA ARG A 459 -5.59 0.65 -20.50
C ARG A 459 -6.10 1.50 -21.66
N ARG A 460 -7.41 1.57 -21.89
CA ARG A 460 -8.02 2.45 -22.90
C ARG A 460 -7.72 3.91 -22.59
N TRP A 461 -7.77 4.31 -21.33
CA TRP A 461 -7.39 5.65 -20.88
C TRP A 461 -5.90 5.95 -21.02
N GLY A 462 -5.06 4.91 -21.12
CA GLY A 462 -3.62 5.07 -21.30
C GLY A 462 -2.89 5.52 -20.04
N THR A 463 -3.41 5.26 -18.87
CA THR A 463 -2.90 5.72 -17.57
C THR A 463 -1.48 5.24 -17.23
N ALA A 464 -1.04 4.11 -17.81
CA ALA A 464 0.33 3.62 -17.67
C ALA A 464 1.31 4.22 -18.70
N ARG A 465 0.85 5.08 -19.62
CA ARG A 465 1.75 5.74 -20.57
C ARG A 465 2.58 6.80 -19.88
N GLY A 466 3.83 6.94 -20.30
CA GLY A 466 4.73 7.92 -19.73
C GLY A 466 6.10 7.89 -20.35
N ALA A 467 7.06 8.53 -19.69
CA ALA A 467 8.43 8.58 -20.16
C ALA A 467 9.08 7.20 -20.08
N GLU A 468 9.66 6.76 -21.20
CA GLU A 468 10.36 5.49 -21.32
C GLU A 468 11.87 5.71 -21.29
N TYR A 469 12.56 4.91 -20.49
CA TYR A 469 14.01 4.94 -20.33
C TYR A 469 14.56 3.56 -20.72
N PRO A 470 15.40 3.48 -21.76
CA PRO A 470 15.91 2.19 -22.26
C PRO A 470 16.76 1.48 -21.20
N ALA A 471 16.87 0.17 -21.33
CA ALA A 471 17.78 -0.64 -20.53
C ALA A 471 19.22 -0.16 -20.66
N VAL A 472 19.99 -0.35 -19.61
CA VAL A 472 21.45 -0.21 -19.61
C VAL A 472 22.07 -1.53 -19.14
N PRO A 473 23.37 -1.80 -19.42
CA PRO A 473 24.01 -2.99 -18.88
C PRO A 473 23.84 -3.10 -17.37
N CYS A 474 23.46 -4.31 -16.91
CA CYS A 474 23.29 -4.57 -15.48
C CYS A 474 24.65 -4.49 -14.76
N ASP A 475 24.72 -3.72 -13.68
CA ASP A 475 25.86 -3.69 -12.77
C ASP A 475 25.79 -4.89 -11.79
N THR A 476 26.07 -6.08 -12.33
CA THR A 476 26.06 -7.33 -11.55
C THR A 476 27.03 -7.29 -10.38
N ALA A 477 28.19 -6.66 -10.57
CA ALA A 477 29.22 -6.53 -9.54
C ALA A 477 28.72 -5.69 -8.34
N ALA A 478 27.94 -4.63 -8.57
CA ALA A 478 27.32 -3.88 -7.48
C ALA A 478 26.26 -4.72 -6.75
N ARG A 479 25.41 -5.46 -7.47
CA ARG A 479 24.44 -6.37 -6.86
C ARG A 479 25.09 -7.47 -6.02
N GLU A 480 26.16 -8.07 -6.52
CA GLU A 480 26.94 -9.09 -5.81
C GLU A 480 27.54 -8.53 -4.52
N ARG A 481 28.20 -7.36 -4.58
CA ARG A 481 28.73 -6.70 -3.37
C ARG A 481 27.66 -6.40 -2.33
N LEU A 482 26.47 -5.94 -2.75
CA LEU A 482 25.36 -5.70 -1.84
C LEU A 482 24.84 -7.00 -1.22
N ALA A 483 24.72 -8.08 -2.01
CA ALA A 483 24.31 -9.39 -1.52
C ALA A 483 25.32 -9.98 -0.53
N GLU A 484 26.62 -9.91 -0.85
CA GLU A 484 27.71 -10.34 0.03
C GLU A 484 27.72 -9.52 1.34
N THR A 485 27.50 -8.20 1.23
CA THR A 485 27.42 -7.30 2.39
C THR A 485 26.24 -7.65 3.29
N LEU A 486 25.07 -7.94 2.71
CA LEU A 486 23.91 -8.37 3.46
C LEU A 486 24.18 -9.68 4.18
N ALA A 487 24.71 -10.69 3.49
CA ALA A 487 24.99 -12.00 4.07
C ALA A 487 26.05 -11.93 5.18
N ALA A 488 27.13 -11.17 4.97
CA ALA A 488 28.22 -11.02 5.94
C ALA A 488 27.86 -10.07 7.10
N GLY A 489 26.98 -9.09 6.82
CA GLY A 489 26.63 -8.02 7.75
C GLY A 489 25.44 -8.31 8.66
N GLU A 490 24.77 -9.46 8.53
CA GLU A 490 23.54 -9.77 9.29
C GLU A 490 23.70 -9.59 10.79
N GLY A 491 24.80 -10.07 11.38
CA GLY A 491 25.11 -9.89 12.79
C GLY A 491 25.35 -8.44 13.22
N LEU A 492 25.90 -7.60 12.31
CA LEU A 492 26.12 -6.18 12.58
C LEU A 492 24.85 -5.37 12.44
N LEU A 493 23.99 -5.70 11.48
CA LEU A 493 22.73 -5.03 11.23
C LEU A 493 21.79 -5.12 12.45
N GLY A 494 21.79 -6.23 13.18
CA GLY A 494 20.97 -6.42 14.38
C GLY A 494 21.59 -5.93 15.69
N MET A 495 22.87 -5.52 15.69
CA MET A 495 23.63 -5.25 16.92
C MET A 495 23.11 -4.05 17.74
N TYR A 496 22.54 -3.05 17.09
CA TYR A 496 22.05 -1.81 17.71
C TYR A 496 20.55 -1.59 17.52
N GLY A 497 19.81 -2.66 17.21
CA GLY A 497 18.35 -2.58 17.09
C GLY A 497 17.71 -2.12 18.40
N THR A 498 16.67 -1.30 18.32
CA THR A 498 15.92 -0.76 19.46
C THR A 498 15.01 -1.80 20.11
N GLY A 499 15.52 -2.97 20.45
CA GLY A 499 14.82 -4.03 21.16
C GLY A 499 15.68 -4.54 22.30
N ASP A 500 15.29 -4.28 23.53
CA ASP A 500 15.82 -4.81 24.80
C ASP A 500 17.34 -5.04 24.80
N GLY A 501 18.09 -3.99 25.11
CA GLY A 501 19.48 -4.13 25.52
C GLY A 501 19.54 -5.20 26.62
N PRO A 502 20.60 -6.04 26.71
CA PRO A 502 20.75 -6.98 27.80
C PRO A 502 20.61 -6.20 29.10
N ALA A 503 19.64 -6.59 29.93
CA ALA A 503 19.52 -6.07 31.27
C ALA A 503 20.92 -6.13 31.89
N ALA A 504 21.47 -4.98 32.22
CA ALA A 504 22.71 -4.90 32.99
C ALA A 504 22.47 -5.70 34.27
N GLY A 505 22.89 -6.94 34.21
CA GLY A 505 22.87 -7.85 35.36
C GLY A 505 23.90 -7.35 36.38
N ALA A 506 23.40 -7.18 37.57
CA ALA A 506 23.99 -6.82 38.85
C ALA A 506 25.45 -7.16 39.04
#